data_c49f4f2e6b2cf046a7a0c5e3974bc91c
#
_entry.id   c49f4f2e6b2cf046a7a0c5e3974bc91c
#
_cell.length_a   1.000
_cell.length_b   1.000
_cell.length_c   1.000
_cell.angle_alpha   90.00
_cell.angle_beta   90.00
_cell.angle_gamma   90.00
#
_symmetry.space_group_name_H-M   'P 1'
#
loop_
_entity.id
_entity.type
_entity.pdbx_description
1 polymer ?
#
loop_
_entity_poly.entity_id
_entity_poly.type
_entity_poly.pdbx_seq_one_letter_code
_entity_poly.pdbx_strand_id
1 'polypeptide(L)'
;CETGMFLGDWSHQRAAINMQTLQYSLRSLEKLSAAFDRFYFIPGNHDLYYRDKRDIYSTEWARHIPNIQIVNDWFQDGDVVIAPWLVGDDHRRIPKLNGQYMFGHFELPHFKMNAMVEMPDHGEIQVDHFGNFERVFSGHFHLRQQKKNIHYIGNCFPHNYADAGDAERGMMTLTWGQEPVFHAWPGQPLYKVLKLSQVIDSAPDLLADNMHVRVELDIDISYEEANFIKDTFVKDYNLREMALIPVKSTAVDADMAPGEVKFESVDQIVTDQLTNIESEFYDPKLLLKIYQNL
;
A
#
# COMPACT_ATOMS: atom_id res chain seq x y z
N CYS A 1 -0.03 -24.66 9.36
CA CYS A 1 -0.70 -23.87 10.42
C CYS A 1 -2.17 -24.26 10.46
N GLU A 2 -2.73 -24.46 11.65
CA GLU A 2 -4.16 -24.82 11.83
C GLU A 2 -5.06 -23.59 11.69
N THR A 3 -4.58 -22.43 12.19
CA THR A 3 -5.35 -21.19 12.18
C THR A 3 -4.63 -20.10 11.39
N GLY A 4 -5.37 -19.50 10.46
CA GLY A 4 -4.97 -18.29 9.76
C GLY A 4 -5.63 -17.06 10.35
N MET A 5 -4.97 -15.89 10.19
CA MET A 5 -5.51 -14.61 10.65
C MET A 5 -5.14 -13.50 9.69
N PHE A 6 -6.14 -12.78 9.21
CA PHE A 6 -5.97 -11.57 8.40
C PHE A 6 -6.30 -10.34 9.23
N LEU A 7 -5.36 -9.40 9.28
CA LEU A 7 -5.42 -8.27 10.21
C LEU A 7 -5.93 -6.97 9.56
N GLY A 8 -6.80 -7.07 8.56
CA GLY A 8 -7.56 -5.93 8.04
C GLY A 8 -7.01 -5.30 6.75
N ASP A 9 -7.83 -4.42 6.16
CA ASP A 9 -7.59 -3.71 4.90
C ASP A 9 -7.45 -4.64 3.69
N TRP A 10 -8.43 -5.53 3.52
CA TRP A 10 -8.57 -6.35 2.32
C TRP A 10 -8.92 -5.52 1.09
N SER A 11 -9.80 -4.55 1.27
CA SER A 11 -10.26 -3.65 0.21
C SER A 11 -9.58 -2.29 0.34
N HIS A 12 -9.19 -1.69 -0.80
CA HIS A 12 -8.65 -0.34 -0.79
C HIS A 12 -9.75 0.73 -0.77
N GLN A 13 -10.85 0.49 -1.50
CA GLN A 13 -11.95 1.45 -1.64
C GLN A 13 -13.12 1.09 -0.73
N ARG A 14 -13.62 2.08 0.02
CA ARG A 14 -14.72 1.92 0.98
C ARG A 14 -16.09 1.80 0.30
N ALA A 15 -16.33 2.60 -0.75
CA ALA A 15 -17.68 2.81 -1.29
C ALA A 15 -18.07 1.83 -2.40
N ALA A 16 -17.10 1.18 -3.08
CA ALA A 16 -17.35 0.31 -4.20
C ALA A 16 -16.27 -0.73 -4.38
N ILE A 17 -16.64 -1.91 -4.84
CA ILE A 17 -15.73 -2.97 -5.25
C ILE A 17 -16.00 -3.25 -6.74
N ASN A 18 -14.98 -3.18 -7.59
CA ASN A 18 -15.17 -3.56 -8.97
C ASN A 18 -15.28 -5.09 -9.12
N MET A 19 -15.91 -5.54 -10.20
CA MET A 19 -16.22 -6.96 -10.45
C MET A 19 -14.96 -7.84 -10.49
N GLN A 20 -13.88 -7.34 -11.06
CA GLN A 20 -12.62 -8.09 -11.15
C GLN A 20 -11.99 -8.28 -9.76
N THR A 21 -11.93 -7.21 -8.97
CA THR A 21 -11.44 -7.27 -7.59
C THR A 21 -12.26 -8.25 -6.75
N LEU A 22 -13.60 -8.20 -6.85
CA LEU A 22 -14.48 -9.12 -6.14
C LEU A 22 -14.22 -10.58 -6.54
N GLN A 23 -14.08 -10.87 -7.84
CA GLN A 23 -13.82 -12.21 -8.32
C GLN A 23 -12.48 -12.78 -7.79
N TYR A 24 -11.41 -11.97 -7.82
CA TYR A 24 -10.12 -12.38 -7.28
C TYR A 24 -10.17 -12.55 -5.76
N SER A 25 -10.88 -11.66 -5.06
CA SER A 25 -11.09 -11.75 -3.62
C SER A 25 -11.77 -13.06 -3.21
N LEU A 26 -12.88 -13.42 -3.88
CA LEU A 26 -13.57 -14.68 -3.64
C LEU A 26 -12.64 -15.89 -3.83
N ARG A 27 -11.95 -15.99 -4.96
CA ARG A 27 -11.00 -17.07 -5.24
C ARG A 27 -9.85 -17.14 -4.23
N SER A 28 -9.38 -15.97 -3.75
CA SER A 28 -8.30 -15.93 -2.77
C SER A 28 -8.76 -16.41 -1.41
N LEU A 29 -9.96 -16.01 -0.98
CA LEU A 29 -10.51 -16.47 0.29
C LEU A 29 -10.93 -17.96 0.27
N GLU A 30 -11.41 -18.46 -0.85
CA GLU A 30 -11.63 -19.91 -1.03
C GLU A 30 -10.33 -20.71 -0.85
N LYS A 31 -9.20 -20.22 -1.40
CA LYS A 31 -7.90 -20.85 -1.20
C LYS A 31 -7.43 -20.77 0.25
N LEU A 32 -7.64 -19.64 0.92
CA LEU A 32 -7.30 -19.48 2.33
C LEU A 32 -8.17 -20.39 3.21
N SER A 33 -9.47 -20.45 2.94
CA SER A 33 -10.39 -21.40 3.61
C SER A 33 -9.93 -22.85 3.47
N ALA A 34 -9.47 -23.25 2.29
CA ALA A 34 -8.97 -24.59 2.06
C ALA A 34 -7.60 -24.88 2.70
N ALA A 35 -6.82 -23.83 3.00
CA ALA A 35 -5.47 -23.96 3.55
C ALA A 35 -5.43 -24.03 5.09
N PHE A 36 -6.50 -23.60 5.76
CA PHE A 36 -6.57 -23.52 7.22
C PHE A 36 -7.82 -24.22 7.75
N ASP A 37 -7.73 -24.83 8.93
CA ASP A 37 -8.90 -25.39 9.62
C ASP A 37 -9.84 -24.29 10.12
N ARG A 38 -9.27 -23.13 10.46
CA ARG A 38 -9.97 -21.93 10.89
C ARG A 38 -9.26 -20.68 10.38
N PHE A 39 -10.01 -19.72 9.87
CA PHE A 39 -9.47 -18.46 9.40
C PHE A 39 -10.25 -17.26 9.97
N TYR A 40 -9.59 -16.45 10.78
CA TYR A 40 -10.16 -15.21 11.30
C TYR A 40 -9.87 -14.06 10.36
N PHE A 41 -10.88 -13.29 10.05
CA PHE A 41 -10.81 -12.12 9.18
C PHE A 41 -11.27 -10.89 9.94
N ILE A 42 -10.35 -9.97 10.22
CA ILE A 42 -10.64 -8.69 10.88
C ILE A 42 -10.82 -7.63 9.78
N PRO A 43 -11.97 -6.97 9.66
CA PRO A 43 -12.10 -5.80 8.80
C PRO A 43 -11.24 -4.65 9.30
N GLY A 44 -10.42 -4.06 8.42
CA GLY A 44 -9.66 -2.84 8.70
C GLY A 44 -10.46 -1.58 8.38
N ASN A 45 -9.85 -0.42 8.56
CA ASN A 45 -10.52 0.85 8.31
C ASN A 45 -10.91 1.08 6.84
N HIS A 46 -10.18 0.49 5.89
CA HIS A 46 -10.53 0.55 4.47
C HIS A 46 -11.65 -0.42 4.09
N ASP A 47 -11.90 -1.44 4.89
CA ASP A 47 -13.00 -2.38 4.67
C ASP A 47 -14.35 -1.82 5.12
N LEU A 48 -14.37 -0.78 5.96
CA LEU A 48 -15.59 -0.16 6.48
C LEU A 48 -16.10 0.94 5.54
N TYR A 49 -17.42 0.98 5.31
CA TYR A 49 -18.05 2.04 4.55
C TYR A 49 -17.98 3.38 5.29
N TYR A 50 -18.36 3.40 6.59
CA TYR A 50 -18.26 4.57 7.44
C TYR A 50 -16.92 4.58 8.19
N ARG A 51 -16.41 5.76 8.53
CA ARG A 51 -15.16 5.89 9.31
C ARG A 51 -15.37 5.64 10.80
N ASP A 52 -16.56 5.92 11.29
CA ASP A 52 -16.96 5.96 12.70
C ASP A 52 -17.95 4.85 13.10
N LYS A 53 -18.26 3.93 12.19
CA LYS A 53 -19.21 2.83 12.41
C LYS A 53 -18.77 1.56 11.69
N ARG A 54 -19.14 0.42 12.25
CA ARG A 54 -18.87 -0.92 11.71
C ARG A 54 -20.09 -1.61 11.09
N ASP A 55 -21.19 -0.88 10.85
CA ASP A 55 -22.46 -1.46 10.40
C ASP A 55 -22.39 -2.04 8.98
N ILE A 56 -21.60 -1.41 8.12
CA ILE A 56 -21.42 -1.83 6.72
C ILE A 56 -19.93 -2.00 6.44
N TYR A 57 -19.55 -3.17 5.97
CA TYR A 57 -18.17 -3.49 5.61
C TYR A 57 -18.10 -4.32 4.32
N SER A 58 -17.03 -4.11 3.55
CA SER A 58 -16.87 -4.66 2.21
C SER A 58 -16.73 -6.17 2.16
N THR A 59 -16.34 -6.80 3.27
CA THR A 59 -16.03 -8.23 3.35
C THR A 59 -17.17 -9.09 3.88
N GLU A 60 -18.38 -8.53 4.08
CA GLU A 60 -19.56 -9.24 4.57
C GLU A 60 -19.90 -10.49 3.73
N TRP A 61 -19.66 -10.45 2.43
CA TRP A 61 -19.87 -11.59 1.51
C TRP A 61 -18.98 -12.81 1.84
N ALA A 62 -17.85 -12.62 2.52
CA ALA A 62 -16.97 -13.71 2.94
C ALA A 62 -17.57 -14.56 4.09
N ARG A 63 -18.61 -14.09 4.76
CA ARG A 63 -19.30 -14.82 5.83
C ARG A 63 -19.83 -16.19 5.40
N HIS A 64 -20.10 -16.38 4.11
CA HIS A 64 -20.62 -17.62 3.56
C HIS A 64 -19.52 -18.61 3.14
N ILE A 65 -18.26 -18.23 3.24
CA ILE A 65 -17.14 -19.13 2.92
C ILE A 65 -16.87 -19.99 4.16
N PRO A 66 -16.84 -21.33 4.01
CA PRO A 66 -16.54 -22.23 5.12
C PRO A 66 -15.21 -21.87 5.81
N ASN A 67 -15.12 -22.12 7.10
CA ASN A 67 -13.93 -21.90 7.96
C ASN A 67 -13.48 -20.43 8.09
N ILE A 68 -14.15 -19.47 7.44
CA ILE A 68 -13.87 -18.03 7.60
C ILE A 68 -14.83 -17.44 8.64
N GLN A 69 -14.26 -16.87 9.68
CA GLN A 69 -14.99 -16.12 10.70
C GLN A 69 -14.61 -14.64 10.59
N ILE A 70 -15.57 -13.79 10.19
CA ILE A 70 -15.38 -12.34 10.20
C ILE A 70 -15.56 -11.84 11.62
N VAL A 71 -14.55 -11.16 12.13
CA VAL A 71 -14.52 -10.59 13.49
C VAL A 71 -14.71 -9.08 13.39
N ASN A 72 -15.95 -8.65 13.30
CA ASN A 72 -16.34 -7.23 13.23
C ASN A 72 -16.81 -6.67 14.58
N ASP A 73 -16.69 -7.45 15.64
CA ASP A 73 -16.88 -7.07 17.04
C ASP A 73 -15.84 -7.80 17.90
N TRP A 74 -15.73 -7.42 19.15
CA TRP A 74 -14.81 -8.04 20.09
C TRP A 74 -15.05 -9.54 20.20
N PHE A 75 -13.99 -10.31 20.08
CA PHE A 75 -14.02 -11.75 20.21
C PHE A 75 -12.91 -12.21 21.16
N GLN A 76 -13.22 -13.13 22.06
CA GLN A 76 -12.24 -13.72 22.96
C GLN A 76 -12.43 -15.22 23.01
N ASP A 77 -11.34 -15.97 22.85
CA ASP A 77 -11.27 -17.41 23.01
C ASP A 77 -10.06 -17.75 23.90
N GLY A 78 -10.33 -18.12 25.15
CA GLY A 78 -9.27 -18.34 26.14
C GLY A 78 -8.40 -17.10 26.34
N ASP A 79 -7.10 -17.28 26.11
CA ASP A 79 -6.06 -16.24 26.26
C ASP A 79 -5.85 -15.39 24.99
N VAL A 80 -6.68 -15.57 23.96
CA VAL A 80 -6.63 -14.82 22.72
C VAL A 80 -7.77 -13.84 22.62
N VAL A 81 -7.45 -12.57 22.40
CA VAL A 81 -8.40 -11.49 22.15
C VAL A 81 -8.24 -11.01 20.71
N ILE A 82 -9.35 -10.91 19.98
CA ILE A 82 -9.40 -10.30 18.66
C ILE A 82 -10.24 -9.04 18.76
N ALA A 83 -9.63 -7.91 18.43
CA ALA A 83 -10.28 -6.60 18.45
C ALA A 83 -10.71 -6.22 17.02
N PRO A 84 -11.92 -5.64 16.84
CA PRO A 84 -12.30 -5.03 15.58
C PRO A 84 -11.54 -3.73 15.35
N TRP A 85 -11.69 -3.10 14.18
CA TRP A 85 -11.32 -1.69 14.04
C TRP A 85 -12.03 -0.85 15.10
N LEU A 86 -11.24 -0.08 15.86
CA LEU A 86 -11.77 0.67 16.99
C LEU A 86 -12.56 1.91 16.52
N VAL A 87 -13.76 2.09 17.06
CA VAL A 87 -14.60 3.25 16.80
C VAL A 87 -15.07 3.88 18.11
N GLY A 88 -15.17 5.19 18.15
CA GLY A 88 -15.60 5.91 19.35
C GLY A 88 -14.76 5.56 20.58
N ASP A 89 -15.43 5.15 21.65
CA ASP A 89 -14.81 4.84 22.95
C ASP A 89 -14.24 3.41 23.09
N ASP A 90 -14.16 2.64 22.02
CA ASP A 90 -13.67 1.25 22.05
C ASP A 90 -12.28 1.10 22.67
N HIS A 91 -11.40 2.08 22.46
CA HIS A 91 -10.04 2.09 23.02
C HIS A 91 -10.03 1.96 24.55
N ARG A 92 -11.07 2.47 25.25
CA ARG A 92 -11.21 2.39 26.73
C ARG A 92 -11.45 0.96 27.23
N ARG A 93 -11.78 0.04 26.33
CA ARG A 93 -12.00 -1.37 26.69
C ARG A 93 -10.67 -2.11 26.84
N ILE A 94 -9.65 -1.75 26.05
CA ILE A 94 -8.37 -2.49 25.96
C ILE A 94 -7.70 -2.69 27.33
N PRO A 95 -7.52 -1.66 28.18
CA PRO A 95 -6.86 -1.84 29.48
C PRO A 95 -7.63 -2.75 30.47
N LYS A 96 -8.90 -3.06 30.17
CA LYS A 96 -9.77 -3.91 31.02
C LYS A 96 -9.76 -5.37 30.57
N LEU A 97 -9.19 -5.66 29.41
CA LEU A 97 -9.08 -7.01 28.87
C LEU A 97 -7.75 -7.65 29.30
N ASN A 98 -7.76 -8.96 29.43
CA ASN A 98 -6.60 -9.75 29.75
C ASN A 98 -6.50 -10.92 28.79
N GLY A 99 -5.29 -11.29 28.43
CA GLY A 99 -4.98 -12.42 27.56
C GLY A 99 -3.49 -12.52 27.30
N GLN A 100 -3.05 -13.63 26.74
CA GLN A 100 -1.67 -13.78 26.32
C GLN A 100 -1.43 -13.01 25.00
N TYR A 101 -2.36 -13.12 24.05
CA TYR A 101 -2.25 -12.52 22.74
C TYR A 101 -3.44 -11.64 22.39
N MET A 102 -3.17 -10.50 21.74
CA MET A 102 -4.20 -9.69 21.11
C MET A 102 -3.90 -9.52 19.64
N PHE A 103 -4.94 -9.61 18.81
CA PHE A 103 -4.89 -9.35 17.36
C PHE A 103 -5.87 -8.25 17.00
N GLY A 104 -5.49 -7.37 16.09
CA GLY A 104 -6.37 -6.28 15.68
C GLY A 104 -5.83 -5.50 14.50
N HIS A 105 -6.51 -4.38 14.24
CA HIS A 105 -6.13 -3.42 13.22
C HIS A 105 -6.10 -2.04 13.90
N PHE A 106 -4.92 -1.64 14.42
CA PHE A 106 -4.78 -0.48 15.29
C PHE A 106 -4.02 0.64 14.63
N GLU A 107 -4.40 1.87 14.92
CA GLU A 107 -3.69 3.10 14.56
C GLU A 107 -3.04 3.67 15.82
N LEU A 108 -1.79 3.25 16.11
CA LEU A 108 -1.08 3.65 17.31
C LEU A 108 -0.09 4.79 17.03
N PRO A 109 0.02 5.77 17.94
CA PRO A 109 0.97 6.87 17.80
C PRO A 109 2.42 6.37 17.87
N HIS A 110 3.30 7.18 17.29
CA HIS A 110 4.76 6.96 17.28
C HIS A 110 5.23 5.75 16.46
N PHE A 111 4.37 5.03 15.77
CA PHE A 111 4.77 4.04 14.78
C PHE A 111 4.89 4.69 13.39
N LYS A 112 5.76 4.14 12.55
CA LYS A 112 5.95 4.63 11.19
C LYS A 112 4.77 4.25 10.31
N MET A 113 4.14 5.25 9.71
CA MET A 113 3.12 5.06 8.67
C MET A 113 3.78 4.61 7.35
N ASN A 114 4.95 5.22 7.06
CA ASN A 114 5.82 4.91 5.92
C ASN A 114 7.28 5.25 6.29
N ALA A 115 8.19 5.22 5.32
CA ALA A 115 9.61 5.47 5.57
C ALA A 115 9.91 6.85 6.19
N MET A 116 9.02 7.85 6.00
CA MET A 116 9.28 9.25 6.35
C MET A 116 8.37 9.81 7.44
N VAL A 117 7.21 9.20 7.69
CA VAL A 117 6.16 9.79 8.53
C VAL A 117 5.83 8.85 9.68
N GLU A 118 5.90 9.37 10.89
CA GLU A 118 5.39 8.75 12.12
C GLU A 118 3.94 9.17 12.39
N MET A 119 3.13 8.24 12.93
CA MET A 119 1.78 8.53 13.36
C MET A 119 1.80 9.50 14.54
N PRO A 120 1.15 10.66 14.43
CA PRO A 120 1.07 11.61 15.54
C PRO A 120 0.24 11.07 16.69
N ASP A 121 0.49 11.59 17.89
CA ASP A 121 -0.31 11.25 19.07
C ASP A 121 -1.56 12.14 19.13
N HIS A 122 -2.72 11.51 19.06
CA HIS A 122 -4.03 12.17 19.20
C HIS A 122 -4.62 12.02 20.60
N GLY A 123 -3.88 11.38 21.52
CA GLY A 123 -4.26 11.28 22.94
C GLY A 123 -5.30 10.21 23.29
N GLU A 124 -5.82 9.47 22.32
CA GLU A 124 -6.91 8.50 22.55
C GLU A 124 -6.39 7.11 22.92
N ILE A 125 -5.47 6.57 22.14
CA ILE A 125 -4.93 5.22 22.32
C ILE A 125 -3.39 5.26 22.42
N GLN A 126 -2.85 4.50 23.38
CA GLN A 126 -1.43 4.44 23.66
C GLN A 126 -0.93 3.00 23.76
N VAL A 127 0.34 2.78 23.48
CA VAL A 127 0.99 1.46 23.62
C VAL A 127 0.79 0.88 25.03
N ASP A 128 0.79 1.73 26.05
CA ASP A 128 0.65 1.31 27.44
C ASP A 128 -0.73 0.73 27.77
N HIS A 129 -1.76 1.02 26.98
CA HIS A 129 -3.09 0.40 27.13
C HIS A 129 -3.07 -1.12 26.91
N PHE A 130 -2.06 -1.62 26.19
CA PHE A 130 -1.90 -3.04 25.85
C PHE A 130 -1.00 -3.82 26.84
N GLY A 131 -0.66 -3.22 27.98
CA GLY A 131 0.27 -3.81 28.95
C GLY A 131 -0.18 -5.14 29.57
N ASN A 132 -1.48 -5.49 29.47
CA ASN A 132 -2.04 -6.75 29.97
C ASN A 132 -1.82 -7.93 29.00
N PHE A 133 -1.25 -7.70 27.83
CA PHE A 133 -0.99 -8.74 26.84
C PHE A 133 0.52 -9.00 26.72
N GLU A 134 0.89 -10.27 26.56
CA GLU A 134 2.29 -10.63 26.29
C GLU A 134 2.73 -10.09 24.91
N ARG A 135 1.88 -10.26 23.90
CA ARG A 135 2.10 -9.74 22.55
C ARG A 135 0.80 -9.29 21.88
N VAL A 136 0.93 -8.24 21.10
CA VAL A 136 -0.14 -7.67 20.30
C VAL A 136 0.29 -7.64 18.85
N PHE A 137 -0.50 -8.19 17.96
CA PHE A 137 -0.25 -8.19 16.52
C PHE A 137 -1.27 -7.30 15.81
N SER A 138 -0.78 -6.38 14.99
CA SER A 138 -1.62 -5.41 14.31
C SER A 138 -1.35 -5.36 12.81
N GLY A 139 -2.43 -5.18 12.03
CA GLY A 139 -2.38 -4.63 10.67
C GLY A 139 -2.29 -3.11 10.69
N HIS A 140 -2.77 -2.43 9.67
CA HIS A 140 -2.85 -1.00 9.44
C HIS A 140 -1.56 -0.39 8.86
N PHE A 141 -0.44 -0.43 9.56
CA PHE A 141 0.80 0.13 9.03
C PHE A 141 1.51 -0.87 8.12
N HIS A 142 1.89 -0.38 6.93
CA HIS A 142 2.47 -1.23 5.88
C HIS A 142 3.90 -1.68 6.20
N LEU A 143 4.62 -0.91 7.00
CA LEU A 143 5.99 -1.24 7.41
C LEU A 143 5.97 -2.22 8.58
N ARG A 144 6.68 -3.36 8.45
CA ARG A 144 6.90 -4.27 9.57
C ARG A 144 7.78 -3.60 10.63
N GLN A 145 7.27 -3.51 11.85
CA GLN A 145 7.93 -2.82 12.95
C GLN A 145 7.45 -3.33 14.31
N GLN A 146 8.27 -3.15 15.33
CA GLN A 146 7.92 -3.54 16.70
C GLN A 146 8.34 -2.47 17.68
N LYS A 147 7.47 -2.18 18.65
CA LYS A 147 7.79 -1.40 19.85
C LYS A 147 7.15 -2.05 21.08
N LYS A 148 7.94 -2.32 22.12
CA LYS A 148 7.50 -3.07 23.31
C LYS A 148 6.87 -4.41 22.89
N ASN A 149 5.66 -4.70 23.34
CA ASN A 149 4.90 -5.90 23.02
C ASN A 149 4.01 -5.78 21.75
N ILE A 150 4.05 -4.64 21.04
CA ILE A 150 3.26 -4.40 19.83
C ILE A 150 4.07 -4.76 18.59
N HIS A 151 3.52 -5.63 17.75
CA HIS A 151 4.07 -6.05 16.47
C HIS A 151 3.13 -5.63 15.33
N TYR A 152 3.56 -4.71 14.49
CA TYR A 152 2.95 -4.50 13.17
C TYR A 152 3.57 -5.47 12.19
N ILE A 153 2.74 -6.34 11.60
CA ILE A 153 3.22 -7.39 10.69
C ILE A 153 3.63 -6.85 9.31
N GLY A 154 3.16 -5.65 8.97
CA GLY A 154 3.35 -5.05 7.65
C GLY A 154 2.51 -5.70 6.56
N ASN A 155 2.64 -5.23 5.32
CA ASN A 155 2.01 -5.83 4.16
C ASN A 155 2.69 -7.15 3.79
N CYS A 156 1.95 -8.07 3.20
CA CYS A 156 2.52 -9.30 2.65
C CYS A 156 3.32 -9.09 1.35
N PHE A 157 3.10 -7.96 0.65
CA PHE A 157 3.85 -7.50 -0.53
C PHE A 157 3.72 -5.98 -0.67
N PRO A 158 4.66 -5.29 -1.35
CA PRO A 158 4.56 -3.86 -1.62
C PRO A 158 3.35 -3.55 -2.50
N HIS A 159 2.62 -2.49 -2.20
CA HIS A 159 1.42 -2.10 -2.94
C HIS A 159 1.68 -1.02 -3.99
N ASN A 160 2.64 -0.15 -3.74
CA ASN A 160 2.94 0.99 -4.60
C ASN A 160 4.34 1.55 -4.30
N TYR A 161 4.69 2.67 -4.94
CA TYR A 161 5.99 3.31 -4.79
C TYR A 161 6.25 3.96 -3.42
N ALA A 162 5.24 4.12 -2.56
CA ALA A 162 5.48 4.52 -1.16
C ALA A 162 6.17 3.40 -0.35
N ASP A 163 6.05 2.17 -0.83
CA ASP A 163 6.72 0.99 -0.27
C ASP A 163 8.07 0.69 -0.96
N ALA A 164 8.53 1.56 -1.87
CA ALA A 164 9.79 1.38 -2.57
C ALA A 164 10.98 1.36 -1.59
N GLY A 165 11.86 0.39 -1.75
CA GLY A 165 13.03 0.22 -0.86
C GLY A 165 12.77 -0.66 0.35
N ASP A 166 11.53 -1.06 0.64
CA ASP A 166 11.21 -2.06 1.67
C ASP A 166 10.80 -3.38 1.01
N ALA A 167 11.75 -4.27 0.84
CA ALA A 167 11.55 -5.57 0.20
C ALA A 167 11.30 -6.71 1.22
N GLU A 168 11.41 -6.46 2.52
CA GLU A 168 11.16 -7.46 3.56
C GLU A 168 9.67 -7.57 3.89
N ARG A 169 8.89 -8.05 2.93
CA ARG A 169 7.45 -8.24 3.04
C ARG A 169 7.10 -9.72 3.08
N GLY A 170 6.03 -10.05 3.79
CA GLY A 170 5.63 -11.44 3.95
C GLY A 170 4.58 -11.62 5.03
N MET A 171 4.68 -12.72 5.76
CA MET A 171 3.73 -13.09 6.82
C MET A 171 4.47 -13.59 8.05
N MET A 172 3.76 -13.69 9.18
CA MET A 172 4.31 -14.22 10.43
C MET A 172 3.61 -15.52 10.80
N THR A 173 4.37 -16.45 11.36
CA THR A 173 3.82 -17.61 12.08
C THR A 173 4.10 -17.45 13.57
N LEU A 174 3.11 -17.83 14.37
CA LEU A 174 3.20 -17.83 15.83
C LEU A 174 2.87 -19.24 16.35
N THR A 175 3.78 -19.79 17.13
CA THR A 175 3.51 -20.93 17.99
C THR A 175 3.35 -20.41 19.41
N TRP A 176 2.31 -20.85 20.11
CA TRP A 176 2.03 -20.36 21.46
C TRP A 176 3.25 -20.52 22.39
N GLY A 177 3.60 -19.43 23.09
CA GLY A 177 4.74 -19.40 23.99
C GLY A 177 6.11 -19.31 23.32
N GLN A 178 6.16 -19.16 21.99
CA GLN A 178 7.41 -18.99 21.25
C GLN A 178 7.53 -17.60 20.61
N GLU A 179 8.73 -17.25 20.17
CA GLU A 179 8.92 -16.04 19.37
C GLU A 179 8.26 -16.18 18.01
N PRO A 180 7.57 -15.13 17.50
CA PRO A 180 7.01 -15.15 16.17
C PRO A 180 8.11 -15.22 15.11
N VAL A 181 7.87 -16.01 14.08
CA VAL A 181 8.81 -16.18 12.96
C VAL A 181 8.27 -15.46 11.73
N PHE A 182 9.08 -14.58 11.17
CA PHE A 182 8.76 -13.89 9.93
C PHE A 182 9.20 -14.70 8.72
N HIS A 183 8.33 -14.78 7.71
CA HIS A 183 8.56 -15.47 6.45
C HIS A 183 8.42 -14.46 5.31
N ALA A 184 9.54 -14.09 4.70
CA ALA A 184 9.55 -13.25 3.51
C ALA A 184 8.94 -13.99 2.32
N TRP A 185 8.25 -13.25 1.46
CA TRP A 185 7.76 -13.78 0.19
C TRP A 185 8.74 -13.44 -0.95
N PRO A 186 9.58 -14.39 -1.39
CA PRO A 186 10.61 -14.12 -2.39
C PRO A 186 10.08 -13.81 -3.80
N GLY A 187 8.86 -14.23 -4.12
CA GLY A 187 8.19 -13.97 -5.40
C GLY A 187 7.31 -12.71 -5.42
N GLN A 188 7.45 -11.82 -4.44
CA GLN A 188 6.67 -10.60 -4.38
C GLN A 188 7.02 -9.63 -5.52
N PRO A 189 6.06 -8.81 -6.00
CA PRO A 189 6.39 -7.69 -6.87
C PRO A 189 7.24 -6.68 -6.10
N LEU A 190 8.22 -6.08 -6.78
CA LEU A 190 9.08 -5.07 -6.17
C LEU A 190 8.81 -3.70 -6.79
N TYR A 191 8.94 -2.66 -5.97
CA TYR A 191 8.87 -1.27 -6.41
C TYR A 191 10.22 -0.61 -6.17
N LYS A 192 10.76 0.06 -7.18
CA LYS A 192 12.01 0.84 -7.06
C LYS A 192 11.87 2.21 -7.68
N VAL A 193 12.56 3.18 -7.06
CA VAL A 193 12.80 4.50 -7.65
C VAL A 193 14.30 4.60 -7.88
N LEU A 194 14.71 4.77 -9.12
CA LEU A 194 16.12 4.76 -9.57
C LEU A 194 16.39 5.99 -10.43
N LYS A 195 17.66 6.34 -10.60
CA LYS A 195 18.08 7.34 -11.56
C LYS A 195 18.42 6.68 -12.89
N LEU A 196 18.21 7.39 -14.02
CA LEU A 196 18.50 6.85 -15.34
C LEU A 196 20.00 6.53 -15.49
N SER A 197 20.87 7.41 -15.01
CA SER A 197 22.32 7.17 -14.98
C SER A 197 22.68 5.85 -14.29
N GLN A 198 22.08 5.55 -13.13
CA GLN A 198 22.33 4.30 -12.42
C GLN A 198 21.84 3.08 -13.20
N VAL A 199 20.67 3.19 -13.83
CA VAL A 199 20.08 2.08 -14.58
C VAL A 199 20.93 1.77 -15.83
N ILE A 200 21.43 2.78 -16.53
CA ILE A 200 22.31 2.59 -17.69
C ILE A 200 23.60 1.89 -17.29
N ASP A 201 24.20 2.29 -16.16
CA ASP A 201 25.49 1.77 -15.71
C ASP A 201 25.40 0.36 -15.12
N SER A 202 24.30 0.02 -14.45
CA SER A 202 24.21 -1.16 -13.57
C SER A 202 22.85 -1.88 -13.65
N ALA A 203 22.17 -1.85 -14.81
CA ALA A 203 20.87 -2.48 -14.97
C ALA A 203 20.79 -3.94 -14.45
N PRO A 204 21.79 -4.82 -14.72
CA PRO A 204 21.74 -6.21 -14.24
C PRO A 204 21.69 -6.37 -12.72
N ASP A 205 22.25 -5.40 -11.97
CA ASP A 205 22.27 -5.42 -10.51
C ASP A 205 21.04 -4.75 -9.88
N LEU A 206 20.38 -3.88 -10.66
CA LEU A 206 19.28 -3.05 -10.17
C LEU A 206 17.90 -3.55 -10.58
N LEU A 207 17.78 -4.17 -11.75
CA LEU A 207 16.54 -4.63 -12.33
C LEU A 207 16.39 -6.14 -12.19
N ALA A 208 15.19 -6.58 -11.89
CA ALA A 208 14.85 -8.00 -11.82
C ALA A 208 13.41 -8.22 -12.34
N ASP A 209 13.10 -9.47 -12.60
CA ASP A 209 11.77 -9.90 -13.02
C ASP A 209 10.67 -9.36 -12.09
N ASN A 210 9.52 -9.05 -12.68
CA ASN A 210 8.31 -8.70 -11.94
C ASN A 210 8.36 -7.36 -11.16
N MET A 211 9.30 -6.47 -11.49
CA MET A 211 9.45 -5.15 -10.86
C MET A 211 8.58 -4.07 -11.50
N HIS A 212 8.14 -3.12 -10.65
CA HIS A 212 7.68 -1.80 -11.04
C HIS A 212 8.81 -0.79 -10.77
N VAL A 213 9.22 -0.05 -11.77
CA VAL A 213 10.37 0.87 -11.68
C VAL A 213 9.95 2.27 -12.08
N ARG A 214 10.26 3.25 -11.25
CA ARG A 214 10.27 4.67 -11.62
C ARG A 214 11.71 5.11 -11.84
N VAL A 215 11.96 5.70 -13.00
CA VAL A 215 13.30 6.16 -13.38
C VAL A 215 13.26 7.68 -13.51
N GLU A 216 14.00 8.35 -12.64
CA GLU A 216 14.23 9.78 -12.69
C GLU A 216 15.23 10.10 -13.80
N LEU A 217 14.87 10.98 -14.72
CA LEU A 217 15.73 11.42 -15.82
C LEU A 217 16.73 12.45 -15.32
N ASP A 218 17.85 11.99 -14.77
CA ASP A 218 18.90 12.81 -14.15
C ASP A 218 20.05 13.16 -15.13
N ILE A 219 19.94 12.71 -16.37
CA ILE A 219 20.87 13.02 -17.47
C ILE A 219 20.09 13.62 -18.64
N ASP A 220 20.80 14.37 -19.47
CA ASP A 220 20.23 14.94 -20.68
C ASP A 220 20.04 13.84 -21.72
N ILE A 221 18.79 13.62 -22.14
CA ILE A 221 18.39 12.55 -23.04
C ILE A 221 17.13 12.96 -23.79
N SER A 222 17.07 12.66 -25.09
CA SER A 222 15.84 12.89 -25.84
C SER A 222 14.70 11.97 -25.42
N TYR A 223 13.48 12.40 -25.70
CA TYR A 223 12.29 11.59 -25.44
C TYR A 223 12.32 10.24 -26.18
N GLU A 224 12.82 10.22 -27.39
CA GLU A 224 12.91 9.03 -28.23
C GLU A 224 13.91 8.02 -27.64
N GLU A 225 15.08 8.48 -27.23
CA GLU A 225 16.11 7.65 -26.59
C GLU A 225 15.61 7.10 -25.25
N ALA A 226 14.96 7.95 -24.42
CA ALA A 226 14.42 7.54 -23.15
C ALA A 226 13.35 6.44 -23.30
N ASN A 227 12.45 6.58 -24.29
CA ASN A 227 11.45 5.54 -24.56
C ASN A 227 12.09 4.26 -25.14
N PHE A 228 13.09 4.37 -25.97
CA PHE A 228 13.81 3.21 -26.47
C PHE A 228 14.47 2.41 -25.33
N ILE A 229 15.13 3.11 -24.40
CA ILE A 229 15.71 2.50 -23.19
C ILE A 229 14.62 1.83 -22.35
N LYS A 230 13.52 2.53 -22.10
CA LYS A 230 12.38 1.99 -21.35
C LYS A 230 11.87 0.69 -21.98
N ASP A 231 11.56 0.70 -23.27
CA ASP A 231 10.98 -0.46 -23.95
C ASP A 231 11.95 -1.64 -23.98
N THR A 232 13.24 -1.36 -24.15
CA THR A 232 14.31 -2.36 -24.09
C THR A 232 14.38 -2.99 -22.72
N PHE A 233 14.46 -2.19 -21.64
CA PHE A 233 14.59 -2.73 -20.30
C PHE A 233 13.33 -3.42 -19.81
N VAL A 234 12.15 -2.93 -20.15
CA VAL A 234 10.89 -3.62 -19.83
C VAL A 234 10.88 -5.03 -20.41
N LYS A 235 11.36 -5.18 -21.65
CA LYS A 235 11.42 -6.47 -22.33
C LYS A 235 12.53 -7.37 -21.80
N ASP A 236 13.75 -6.84 -21.68
CA ASP A 236 14.94 -7.63 -21.37
C ASP A 236 14.96 -8.13 -19.92
N TYR A 237 14.39 -7.34 -19.00
CA TYR A 237 14.27 -7.68 -17.57
C TYR A 237 12.88 -8.16 -17.16
N ASN A 238 11.94 -8.33 -18.10
CA ASN A 238 10.55 -8.74 -17.85
C ASN A 238 9.90 -7.90 -16.74
N LEU A 239 10.08 -6.57 -16.81
CA LEU A 239 9.50 -5.64 -15.84
C LEU A 239 7.99 -5.56 -16.01
N ARG A 240 7.26 -5.39 -14.92
CA ARG A 240 5.81 -5.08 -14.98
C ARG A 240 5.55 -3.68 -15.51
N GLU A 241 6.41 -2.74 -15.15
CA GLU A 241 6.27 -1.35 -15.53
C GLU A 241 7.62 -0.63 -15.39
N MET A 242 7.90 0.29 -16.31
CA MET A 242 8.92 1.31 -16.15
C MET A 242 8.33 2.67 -16.51
N ALA A 243 8.22 3.55 -15.52
CA ALA A 243 7.76 4.93 -15.69
C ALA A 243 8.95 5.89 -15.67
N LEU A 244 9.04 6.77 -16.67
CA LEU A 244 10.07 7.79 -16.75
C LEU A 244 9.54 9.07 -16.08
N ILE A 245 10.30 9.62 -15.14
CA ILE A 245 9.94 10.81 -14.37
C ILE A 245 10.94 11.92 -14.66
N PRO A 246 10.53 13.03 -15.29
CA PRO A 246 11.39 14.19 -15.45
C PRO A 246 11.79 14.77 -14.08
N VAL A 247 13.07 15.01 -13.89
CA VAL A 247 13.54 15.74 -12.70
C VAL A 247 13.20 17.21 -12.92
N LYS A 248 12.40 17.81 -12.02
CA LYS A 248 12.16 19.26 -12.06
C LYS A 248 13.50 19.97 -11.88
N SER A 249 13.98 20.67 -12.90
CA SER A 249 15.11 21.57 -12.73
C SER A 249 14.71 22.68 -11.79
N THR A 250 15.37 22.78 -10.65
CA THR A 250 15.21 23.88 -9.68
C THR A 250 15.93 25.17 -10.11
N ALA A 251 16.46 25.19 -11.33
CA ALA A 251 17.11 26.35 -11.91
C ALA A 251 16.16 27.08 -12.86
N VAL A 252 15.61 28.17 -12.39
CA VAL A 252 15.14 29.26 -13.26
C VAL A 252 16.41 29.98 -13.74
N ASP A 253 17.10 29.44 -14.73
CA ASP A 253 18.15 30.16 -15.40
C ASP A 253 17.55 30.96 -16.56
N ALA A 254 17.59 32.26 -16.39
CA ALA A 254 17.05 33.27 -17.30
C ALA A 254 17.95 33.55 -18.53
N ASP A 255 18.89 32.66 -18.87
CA ASP A 255 19.79 32.85 -20.04
C ASP A 255 20.11 31.50 -20.68
N MET A 256 19.25 31.02 -21.60
CA MET A 256 19.60 29.92 -22.48
C MET A 256 19.29 30.20 -23.95
N ALA A 257 20.23 29.81 -24.82
CA ALA A 257 20.19 30.00 -26.25
C ALA A 257 19.11 29.16 -26.97
N PRO A 258 18.62 29.56 -28.15
CA PRO A 258 17.54 28.83 -28.83
C PRO A 258 18.08 27.52 -29.44
N GLY A 259 17.64 26.39 -28.87
CA GLY A 259 17.96 25.03 -29.37
C GLY A 259 17.92 23.90 -28.36
N GLU A 260 17.79 24.17 -27.08
CA GLU A 260 17.73 23.13 -26.06
C GLU A 260 16.28 22.63 -25.81
N VAL A 261 16.10 21.33 -25.95
CA VAL A 261 14.80 20.66 -25.72
C VAL A 261 14.51 20.68 -24.23
N LYS A 262 13.63 21.56 -23.78
CA LYS A 262 13.03 21.49 -22.46
C LYS A 262 12.01 20.37 -22.44
N PHE A 263 12.08 19.46 -21.45
CA PHE A 263 10.93 18.63 -21.12
C PHE A 263 9.83 19.57 -20.60
N GLU A 264 8.86 19.82 -21.44
CA GLU A 264 7.69 20.63 -21.08
C GLU A 264 6.93 19.96 -19.94
N SER A 265 6.45 20.75 -18.99
CA SER A 265 5.56 20.21 -17.94
C SER A 265 4.30 19.63 -18.61
N VAL A 266 3.63 18.67 -17.96
CA VAL A 266 2.36 18.13 -18.46
C VAL A 266 1.38 19.26 -18.79
N ASP A 267 1.33 20.31 -17.97
CA ASP A 267 0.52 21.51 -18.21
C ASP A 267 0.93 22.24 -19.50
N GLN A 268 2.20 22.29 -19.81
CA GLN A 268 2.71 22.92 -21.03
C GLN A 268 2.37 22.10 -22.27
N ILE A 269 2.58 20.78 -22.20
CA ILE A 269 2.20 19.84 -23.28
C ILE A 269 0.71 19.91 -23.56
N VAL A 270 -0.13 19.88 -22.51
CA VAL A 270 -1.60 19.96 -22.65
C VAL A 270 -2.02 21.33 -23.20
N THR A 271 -1.41 22.40 -22.70
CA THR A 271 -1.66 23.77 -23.19
C THR A 271 -1.34 23.91 -24.68
N ASP A 272 -0.19 23.42 -25.11
CA ASP A 272 0.24 23.47 -26.50
C ASP A 272 -0.63 22.59 -27.39
N GLN A 273 -0.97 21.40 -26.93
CA GLN A 273 -1.90 20.50 -27.63
C GLN A 273 -3.27 21.16 -27.78
N LEU A 274 -3.84 21.72 -26.72
CA LEU A 274 -5.13 22.39 -26.74
C LEU A 274 -5.14 23.66 -27.61
N THR A 275 -4.02 24.38 -27.65
CA THR A 275 -3.86 25.60 -28.46
C THR A 275 -3.80 25.29 -29.95
N ASN A 276 -3.22 24.13 -30.31
CA ASN A 276 -2.98 23.71 -31.71
C ASN A 276 -4.02 22.73 -32.23
N ILE A 277 -5.10 22.44 -31.48
CA ILE A 277 -6.20 21.62 -31.97
C ILE A 277 -6.91 22.32 -33.16
N GLU A 278 -6.90 21.69 -34.30
CA GLU A 278 -7.75 22.03 -35.43
C GLU A 278 -8.98 21.15 -35.41
N SER A 279 -10.14 21.73 -35.09
CA SER A 279 -11.41 21.00 -35.03
C SER A 279 -12.58 21.90 -35.46
N GLU A 280 -13.47 21.38 -36.28
CA GLU A 280 -14.74 22.04 -36.63
C GLU A 280 -15.79 21.94 -35.50
N PHE A 281 -15.53 21.06 -34.50
CA PHE A 281 -16.52 20.76 -33.44
C PHE A 281 -16.16 21.38 -32.09
N TYR A 282 -14.89 21.82 -31.89
CA TYR A 282 -14.39 22.31 -30.61
C TYR A 282 -13.70 23.66 -30.77
N ASP A 283 -13.97 24.58 -29.83
CA ASP A 283 -13.25 25.85 -29.72
C ASP A 283 -11.99 25.65 -28.84
N PRO A 284 -10.77 25.74 -29.39
CA PRO A 284 -9.53 25.58 -28.66
C PRO A 284 -9.39 26.54 -27.46
N LYS A 285 -9.88 27.80 -27.63
CA LYS A 285 -9.81 28.80 -26.57
C LYS A 285 -10.72 28.45 -25.39
N LEU A 286 -11.88 27.85 -25.68
CA LEU A 286 -12.80 27.40 -24.63
C LEU A 286 -12.23 26.20 -23.89
N LEU A 287 -11.65 25.23 -24.59
CA LEU A 287 -11.00 24.07 -23.99
C LEU A 287 -9.83 24.47 -23.11
N LEU A 288 -8.98 25.39 -23.57
CA LEU A 288 -7.86 25.90 -22.80
C LEU A 288 -8.33 26.62 -21.52
N LYS A 289 -9.40 27.41 -21.64
CA LYS A 289 -9.97 28.09 -20.47
C LYS A 289 -10.57 27.11 -19.45
N ILE A 290 -11.20 26.02 -19.91
CA ILE A 290 -11.70 24.95 -19.02
C ILE A 290 -10.54 24.29 -18.32
N TYR A 291 -9.50 23.91 -19.04
CA TYR A 291 -8.32 23.26 -18.48
C TYR A 291 -7.61 24.09 -17.41
N GLN A 292 -7.47 25.41 -17.64
CA GLN A 292 -6.84 26.34 -16.68
C GLN A 292 -7.66 26.59 -15.41
N ASN A 293 -8.91 26.14 -15.36
CA ASN A 293 -9.79 26.30 -14.20
C ASN A 293 -10.08 24.96 -13.48
N LEU A 294 -9.42 23.85 -13.89
CA LEU A 294 -9.41 22.56 -13.20
C LEU A 294 -8.29 22.49 -12.17
#